data_004f3eb23294dd56c756c0dae0dbecc4
#
_entry.id   004f3eb23294dd56c756c0dae0dbecc4
#
_cell.length_a   1.000
_cell.length_b   1.000
_cell.length_c   1.000
_cell.angle_alpha   90.00
_cell.angle_beta   90.00
_cell.angle_gamma   90.00
#
_symmetry.space_group_name_H-M   'P 1'
#
loop_
_entity.id
_entity.type
_entity.pdbx_description
1 polymer ?
#
loop_
_entity_poly.entity_id
_entity_poly.type
_entity_poly.pdbx_seq_one_letter_code
_entity_poly.pdbx_strand_id
1 'polypeptide(L)'
;MRIFLITPILFIFLVSCSNSEDFDIPKISKLEKLEQHSNQFIKGIYSYDNGIHVAIGFGIANSIMVEGEGGNIIIDTTDDISQAKEVLSEFQKINQN
;
A
#
# COMPACT_ATOMS: atom_id res chain seq x y z
N MET A 1 -45.08 47.34 -13.17
CA MET A 1 -45.03 46.75 -11.83
C MET A 1 -44.83 45.25 -11.90
N ARG A 2 -43.68 44.80 -12.45
CA ARG A 2 -43.37 43.36 -12.67
C ARG A 2 -41.90 42.98 -12.45
N ILE A 3 -41.14 43.73 -11.64
CA ILE A 3 -39.69 43.52 -11.45
C ILE A 3 -39.33 43.04 -10.03
N PHE A 4 -40.31 42.88 -9.12
CA PHE A 4 -40.04 42.59 -7.70
C PHE A 4 -40.01 41.09 -7.31
N LEU A 5 -40.14 40.16 -8.27
CA LEU A 5 -40.24 38.71 -7.93
C LEU A 5 -39.02 37.86 -8.32
N ILE A 6 -37.99 38.45 -8.92
CA ILE A 6 -36.83 37.67 -9.40
C ILE A 6 -35.61 37.79 -8.46
N THR A 7 -35.56 38.81 -7.63
CA THR A 7 -34.40 39.06 -6.73
C THR A 7 -34.25 38.12 -5.52
N PRO A 8 -35.29 37.49 -4.95
CA PRO A 8 -35.07 36.60 -3.81
C PRO A 8 -34.53 35.18 -4.21
N ILE A 9 -34.72 34.76 -5.47
CA ILE A 9 -34.33 33.42 -5.91
C ILE A 9 -32.80 33.32 -6.15
N LEU A 10 -32.14 34.40 -6.51
CA LEU A 10 -30.70 34.44 -6.76
C LEU A 10 -29.86 34.39 -5.46
N PHE A 11 -30.46 34.74 -4.32
CA PHE A 11 -29.74 34.77 -3.01
C PHE A 11 -29.66 33.41 -2.32
N ILE A 12 -30.47 32.43 -2.75
CA ILE A 12 -30.54 31.09 -2.14
C ILE A 12 -29.38 30.19 -2.63
N PHE A 13 -28.78 30.51 -3.79
CA PHE A 13 -27.70 29.70 -4.36
C PHE A 13 -26.28 29.96 -3.78
N LEU A 14 -26.10 30.96 -2.90
CA LEU A 14 -24.78 31.32 -2.38
C LEU A 14 -24.45 30.76 -0.96
N VAL A 15 -25.37 29.99 -0.37
CA VAL A 15 -25.17 29.43 0.99
C VAL A 15 -24.77 27.97 0.97
N SER A 16 -24.54 27.38 -0.23
CA SER A 16 -24.22 25.94 -0.33
C SER A 16 -22.74 25.61 -0.50
N CYS A 17 -21.85 26.35 0.16
CA CYS A 17 -20.44 25.96 0.14
C CYS A 17 -19.72 26.41 1.43
N SER A 18 -20.10 25.83 2.58
CA SER A 18 -19.26 25.85 3.78
C SER A 18 -19.63 24.70 4.72
N ASN A 19 -19.53 23.46 4.21
CA ASN A 19 -19.17 22.36 5.06
C ASN A 19 -17.67 22.14 4.82
N SER A 20 -16.84 22.88 5.53
CA SER A 20 -15.51 22.38 5.87
C SER A 20 -15.76 21.17 6.77
N GLU A 21 -15.77 19.97 6.21
CA GLU A 21 -15.57 18.79 7.02
C GLU A 21 -14.23 19.01 7.71
N ASP A 22 -14.29 19.24 9.02
CA ASP A 22 -13.10 19.21 9.88
C ASP A 22 -12.45 17.84 9.62
N PHE A 23 -11.37 17.83 8.84
CA PHE A 23 -10.54 16.65 8.65
C PHE A 23 -9.88 16.37 10.00
N ASP A 24 -10.56 15.54 10.79
CA ASP A 24 -10.12 15.16 12.12
C ASP A 24 -8.81 14.40 12.00
N ILE A 25 -7.68 15.10 12.20
CA ILE A 25 -6.34 14.48 12.20
C ILE A 25 -6.36 13.38 13.26
N PRO A 26 -6.10 12.14 12.89
CA PRO A 26 -6.14 11.04 13.84
C PRO A 26 -5.27 11.34 15.06
N LYS A 27 -5.85 11.21 16.24
CA LYS A 27 -5.15 11.40 17.51
C LYS A 27 -3.90 10.50 17.57
N ILE A 28 -2.86 10.93 18.25
CA ILE A 28 -1.56 10.24 18.42
C ILE A 28 -1.72 8.73 18.71
N SER A 29 -2.76 8.34 19.45
CA SER A 29 -3.10 6.92 19.71
C SER A 29 -3.42 6.07 18.46
N LYS A 30 -3.87 6.71 17.36
CA LYS A 30 -4.07 6.03 16.09
C LYS A 30 -2.77 5.91 15.30
N LEU A 31 -1.85 6.86 15.45
CA LEU A 31 -0.51 6.80 14.85
C LEU A 31 0.32 5.67 15.45
N GLU A 32 0.29 5.50 16.78
CA GLU A 32 0.96 4.38 17.45
C GLU A 32 0.46 3.01 16.97
N LYS A 33 -0.86 2.87 16.75
CA LYS A 33 -1.43 1.63 16.20
C LYS A 33 -1.01 1.39 14.75
N LEU A 34 -0.89 2.45 13.94
CA LEU A 34 -0.40 2.35 12.56
C LEU A 34 1.06 1.95 12.52
N GLU A 35 1.89 2.52 13.38
CA GLU A 35 3.30 2.19 13.49
C GLU A 35 3.49 0.74 13.96
N GLN A 36 2.75 0.32 14.97
CA GLN A 36 2.76 -1.07 15.43
C GLN A 36 2.29 -2.05 14.35
N HIS A 37 1.29 -1.67 13.53
CA HIS A 37 0.84 -2.47 12.40
C HIS A 37 1.89 -2.51 11.28
N SER A 38 2.55 -1.39 10.98
CA SER A 38 3.63 -1.32 9.99
C SER A 38 4.82 -2.20 10.34
N ASN A 39 5.11 -2.38 11.62
CA ASN A 39 6.19 -3.25 12.10
C ASN A 39 5.98 -4.74 11.78
N GLN A 40 4.77 -5.14 11.37
CA GLN A 40 4.50 -6.50 10.88
C GLN A 40 5.04 -6.73 9.46
N PHE A 41 5.37 -5.66 8.73
CA PHE A 41 5.87 -5.71 7.35
C PHE A 41 7.35 -5.31 7.28
N ILE A 42 8.16 -5.86 8.19
CA ILE A 42 9.61 -5.62 8.19
C ILE A 42 10.22 -6.25 6.93
N LYS A 43 11.07 -5.49 6.23
CA LYS A 43 11.79 -5.97 5.05
C LYS A 43 12.57 -7.25 5.37
N GLY A 44 12.32 -8.30 4.60
CA GLY A 44 13.00 -9.59 4.78
C GLY A 44 12.39 -10.72 3.97
N ILE A 45 13.03 -11.90 4.07
CA ILE A 45 12.50 -13.13 3.50
C ILE A 45 11.81 -13.93 4.60
N TYR A 46 10.58 -14.30 4.35
CA TYR A 46 9.76 -15.12 5.23
C TYR A 46 9.60 -16.50 4.60
N SER A 47 10.18 -17.51 5.24
CA SER A 47 10.15 -18.89 4.77
C SER A 47 9.05 -19.68 5.46
N TYR A 48 8.31 -20.43 4.68
CA TYR A 48 7.21 -21.29 5.13
C TYR A 48 7.53 -22.75 4.80
N ASP A 49 6.80 -23.65 5.43
CA ASP A 49 6.89 -25.07 5.11
C ASP A 49 6.59 -25.32 3.61
N ASN A 50 7.09 -26.43 3.08
CA ASN A 50 6.95 -26.82 1.67
C ASN A 50 7.72 -25.95 0.65
N GLY A 51 8.81 -25.28 1.06
CA GLY A 51 9.69 -24.57 0.13
C GLY A 51 9.06 -23.30 -0.46
N ILE A 52 8.24 -22.61 0.31
CA ILE A 52 7.68 -21.31 -0.08
C ILE A 52 8.39 -20.20 0.68
N HIS A 53 8.90 -19.21 -0.05
CA HIS A 53 9.63 -18.08 0.51
C HIS A 53 9.06 -16.78 -0.03
N VAL A 54 8.74 -15.83 0.84
CA VAL A 54 8.11 -14.55 0.49
C VAL A 54 9.04 -13.40 0.84
N ALA A 55 9.40 -12.61 -0.15
CA ALA A 55 10.14 -11.36 0.00
C ALA A 55 9.16 -10.22 0.29
N ILE A 56 9.18 -9.68 1.50
CA ILE A 56 8.31 -8.59 1.96
C ILE A 56 9.13 -7.32 2.16
N GLY A 57 8.59 -6.17 1.74
CA GLY A 57 9.20 -4.86 1.98
C GLY A 57 10.35 -4.49 1.05
N PHE A 58 10.55 -5.21 -0.04
CA PHE A 58 11.54 -4.89 -1.08
C PHE A 58 10.99 -3.92 -2.14
N GLY A 59 9.69 -3.93 -2.35
CA GLY A 59 8.95 -3.10 -3.29
C GLY A 59 7.51 -2.91 -2.84
N ILE A 60 6.66 -2.39 -3.72
CA ILE A 60 5.22 -2.23 -3.47
C ILE A 60 4.55 -3.60 -3.41
N ALA A 61 4.93 -4.50 -4.32
CA ALA A 61 4.47 -5.88 -4.34
C ALA A 61 5.45 -6.81 -3.62
N ASN A 62 4.95 -7.92 -3.11
CA ASN A 62 5.77 -9.00 -2.57
C ASN A 62 6.17 -9.95 -3.71
N SER A 63 7.40 -10.45 -3.66
CA SER A 63 7.85 -11.52 -4.57
C SER A 63 7.85 -12.85 -3.82
N ILE A 64 7.49 -13.94 -4.51
CA ILE A 64 7.39 -15.26 -3.91
C ILE A 64 8.27 -16.22 -4.70
N MET A 65 9.08 -16.99 -3.99
CA MET A 65 9.80 -18.13 -4.55
C MET A 65 9.18 -19.42 -4.05
N VAL A 66 8.92 -20.33 -4.98
CA VAL A 66 8.49 -21.70 -4.70
C VAL A 66 9.58 -22.66 -5.21
N GLU A 67 10.15 -23.45 -4.30
CA GLU A 67 11.16 -24.44 -4.65
C GLU A 67 10.54 -25.61 -5.44
N GLY A 68 11.19 -26.03 -6.52
CA GLY A 68 10.80 -27.19 -7.33
C GLY A 68 11.98 -28.11 -7.60
N GLU A 69 11.70 -29.36 -7.99
CA GLU A 69 12.74 -30.38 -8.28
C GLU A 69 13.67 -30.01 -9.45
N GLY A 70 13.18 -29.20 -10.39
CA GLY A 70 13.94 -28.82 -11.59
C GLY A 70 14.28 -27.34 -11.68
N GLY A 71 14.06 -26.58 -10.62
CA GLY A 71 14.27 -25.14 -10.54
C GLY A 71 13.24 -24.43 -9.69
N ASN A 72 13.44 -23.16 -9.45
CA ASN A 72 12.56 -22.35 -8.63
C ASN A 72 11.53 -21.61 -9.51
N ILE A 73 10.31 -21.47 -9.00
CA ILE A 73 9.26 -20.65 -9.60
C ILE A 73 9.24 -19.32 -8.89
N ILE A 74 9.37 -18.21 -9.61
CA ILE A 74 9.23 -16.87 -9.07
C ILE A 74 7.88 -16.29 -9.49
N ILE A 75 7.12 -15.84 -8.50
CA ILE A 75 5.84 -15.18 -8.68
C ILE A 75 6.03 -13.71 -8.30
N ASP A 76 5.76 -12.82 -9.24
CA ASP A 76 6.01 -11.39 -9.18
C ASP A 76 7.51 -11.04 -9.07
N THR A 77 7.98 -10.18 -9.96
CA THR A 77 9.39 -9.80 -10.06
C THR A 77 9.68 -8.39 -9.55
N THR A 78 8.74 -7.80 -8.81
CA THR A 78 8.81 -6.43 -8.27
C THR A 78 8.70 -5.31 -9.34
N ASP A 79 8.81 -4.05 -8.90
CA ASP A 79 8.51 -2.87 -9.74
C ASP A 79 9.71 -2.39 -10.56
N ASP A 80 10.93 -2.70 -10.15
CA ASP A 80 12.14 -2.27 -10.83
C ASP A 80 13.29 -3.28 -10.76
N ILE A 81 14.30 -3.08 -11.62
CA ILE A 81 15.45 -3.97 -11.77
C ILE A 81 16.32 -4.03 -10.51
N SER A 82 16.43 -2.95 -9.75
CA SER A 82 17.28 -2.91 -8.55
C SER A 82 16.66 -3.75 -7.43
N GLN A 83 15.36 -3.62 -7.24
CA GLN A 83 14.58 -4.42 -6.29
C GLN A 83 14.59 -5.90 -6.69
N ALA A 84 14.38 -6.20 -7.97
CA ALA A 84 14.42 -7.57 -8.49
C ALA A 84 15.77 -8.24 -8.25
N LYS A 85 16.88 -7.54 -8.46
CA LYS A 85 18.23 -8.06 -8.17
C LYS A 85 18.46 -8.30 -6.68
N GLU A 86 17.97 -7.41 -5.83
CA GLU A 86 18.08 -7.56 -4.38
C GLU A 86 17.29 -8.79 -3.92
N VAL A 87 16.04 -8.93 -4.33
CA VAL A 87 15.18 -10.09 -4.02
C VAL A 87 15.81 -11.39 -4.53
N LEU A 88 16.29 -11.41 -5.78
CA LEU A 88 16.96 -12.57 -6.34
C LEU A 88 18.18 -12.97 -5.53
N SER A 89 19.00 -12.00 -5.12
CA SER A 89 20.18 -12.26 -4.25
C SER A 89 19.79 -12.89 -2.93
N GLU A 90 18.68 -12.45 -2.32
CA GLU A 90 18.19 -13.04 -1.06
C GLU A 90 17.66 -14.47 -1.28
N PHE A 91 16.89 -14.71 -2.33
CA PHE A 91 16.39 -16.05 -2.68
C PHE A 91 17.53 -17.03 -2.99
N GLN A 92 18.57 -16.59 -3.70
CA GLN A 92 19.75 -17.42 -4.00
C GLN A 92 20.55 -17.86 -2.77
N LYS A 93 20.44 -17.14 -1.65
CA LYS A 93 21.03 -17.59 -0.38
C LYS A 93 20.31 -18.80 0.22
N ILE A 94 19.03 -18.98 -0.14
CA ILE A 94 18.18 -20.09 0.33
C ILE A 94 18.32 -21.28 -0.60
N ASN A 95 18.13 -21.07 -1.88
CA ASN A 95 18.19 -22.12 -2.90
C ASN A 95 18.84 -21.59 -4.19
N GLN A 96 19.90 -22.23 -4.66
CA GLN A 96 20.69 -21.84 -5.83
C GLN A 96 20.27 -22.54 -7.14
N ASN A 97 19.19 -23.29 -7.11
CA ASN A 97 18.67 -24.00 -8.29
C ASN A 97 18.06 -23.07 -9.33
#